data_40a9d9961bc3b267eb53264081226060
#
_entry.id   40a9d9961bc3b267eb53264081226060
#
_cell.length_a   1.000
_cell.length_b   1.000
_cell.length_c   1.000
_cell.angle_alpha   90.00
_cell.angle_beta   90.00
_cell.angle_gamma   90.00
#
_symmetry.space_group_name_H-M   'P 1'
#
loop_
_entity.id
_entity.type
_entity.pdbx_description
1 polymer ?
#
loop_
_entity_poly.entity_id
_entity_poly.type
_entity_poly.pdbx_seq_one_letter_code
_entity_poly.pdbx_strand_id
1 'polypeptide(L)'
;MAAGNFEKYKSDGSLGGNLLEWVDARFPATSMWKGHLSEYYAPKNFNFWYFFGSLALLVLVIQIVTGIFLVMHYKPDAALNANGVPVAFASVEYIMRDVPGGWLIRYMHSTGASAFFIVVYLHMFRGLLYGSYRKPRELIWVFGTLIFLALMAEAFMGYLLPWGQMSFWGAQVIVNLFSAIPVIGPDLSVVIRGDFVVSDATLNRFFSFHVIAVPLILIGLVAAHIVALHEVGSNNPDGVEIKKKKDAQGRPLDGIPFHP
;
A
#
# COMPACT_ATOMS: atom_id res chain seq x y z
N MET A 1 14.10 16.16 -14.12
CA MET A 1 14.11 17.58 -13.72
C MET A 1 13.34 17.65 -12.43
N ALA A 2 13.94 18.20 -11.40
CA ALA A 2 13.26 18.54 -10.18
C ALA A 2 11.92 19.22 -10.49
N ALA A 3 10.92 19.00 -9.63
CA ALA A 3 9.64 19.72 -9.66
C ALA A 3 9.91 21.15 -10.11
N GLY A 4 9.23 21.60 -11.18
CA GLY A 4 9.48 22.94 -11.74
C GLY A 4 9.53 23.94 -10.61
N ASN A 5 10.36 24.99 -10.74
CA ASN A 5 10.43 26.09 -9.79
C ASN A 5 9.06 26.80 -9.75
N PHE A 6 8.09 26.16 -9.10
CA PHE A 6 6.83 26.82 -8.81
C PHE A 6 7.11 27.95 -7.83
N GLU A 7 6.67 29.14 -8.16
CA GLU A 7 6.77 30.27 -7.24
C GLU A 7 6.06 29.93 -5.93
N LYS A 8 6.69 30.29 -4.81
CA LYS A 8 6.08 30.16 -3.50
C LYS A 8 4.79 30.97 -3.46
N TYR A 9 3.81 30.45 -2.74
CA TYR A 9 2.55 31.16 -2.55
C TYR A 9 2.78 32.52 -1.87
N LYS A 10 2.13 33.56 -2.39
CA LYS A 10 2.09 34.89 -1.77
C LYS A 10 0.67 35.13 -1.28
N SER A 11 0.54 35.58 -0.04
CA SER A 11 -0.75 35.85 0.58
C SER A 11 -1.53 36.93 -0.13
N ASP A 12 -2.84 36.79 -0.17
CA ASP A 12 -3.82 37.79 -0.56
C ASP A 12 -4.24 38.72 0.60
N GLY A 13 -3.61 38.58 1.77
CA GLY A 13 -3.93 39.29 3.01
C GLY A 13 -5.01 38.65 3.87
N SER A 14 -5.65 37.56 3.40
CA SER A 14 -6.61 36.80 4.21
C SER A 14 -5.89 35.95 5.29
N LEU A 15 -6.62 35.60 6.35
CA LEU A 15 -6.07 34.70 7.39
C LEU A 15 -5.59 33.37 6.81
N GLY A 16 -6.36 32.80 5.90
CA GLY A 16 -6.00 31.55 5.21
C GLY A 16 -4.78 31.74 4.31
N GLY A 17 -4.72 32.84 3.55
CA GLY A 17 -3.58 33.19 2.71
C GLY A 17 -2.30 33.38 3.52
N ASN A 18 -2.38 34.10 4.63
CA ASN A 18 -1.23 34.31 5.53
C ASN A 18 -0.72 33.00 6.13
N LEU A 19 -1.62 32.10 6.53
CA LEU A 19 -1.26 30.77 7.04
C LEU A 19 -0.58 29.92 5.96
N LEU A 20 -1.14 29.94 4.75
CA LEU A 20 -0.60 29.18 3.62
C LEU A 20 0.79 29.69 3.20
N GLU A 21 0.99 31.01 3.16
CA GLU A 21 2.31 31.61 2.91
C GLU A 21 3.31 31.25 4.00
N TRP A 22 2.89 31.27 5.27
CA TRP A 22 3.71 30.86 6.40
C TRP A 22 4.13 29.38 6.30
N VAL A 23 3.22 28.49 5.89
CA VAL A 23 3.52 27.07 5.63
C VAL A 23 4.48 26.93 4.46
N ASP A 24 4.18 27.59 3.32
CA ASP A 24 4.93 27.44 2.08
C ASP A 24 6.36 28.01 2.17
N ALA A 25 6.57 28.98 3.05
CA ALA A 25 7.91 29.50 3.35
C ALA A 25 8.81 28.44 4.02
N ARG A 26 8.24 27.44 4.71
CA ARG A 26 8.94 26.40 5.50
C ARG A 26 8.89 25.02 4.86
N PHE A 27 7.80 24.71 4.22
CA PHE A 27 7.54 23.47 3.53
C PHE A 27 6.82 23.77 2.21
N PRO A 28 7.36 23.39 1.04
CA PRO A 28 6.86 23.82 -0.27
C PRO A 28 5.52 23.13 -0.65
N ALA A 29 4.50 23.31 0.20
CA ALA A 29 3.21 22.64 0.08
C ALA A 29 2.49 22.97 -1.23
N THR A 30 2.48 24.25 -1.64
CA THR A 30 1.79 24.66 -2.87
C THR A 30 2.50 24.16 -4.11
N SER A 31 3.84 24.17 -4.14
CA SER A 31 4.59 23.63 -5.27
C SER A 31 4.48 22.12 -5.38
N MET A 32 4.42 21.42 -4.25
CA MET A 32 4.15 19.97 -4.21
C MET A 32 2.74 19.66 -4.70
N TRP A 33 1.74 20.42 -4.24
CA TRP A 33 0.36 20.28 -4.72
C TRP A 33 0.27 20.49 -6.24
N LYS A 34 0.87 21.57 -6.75
CA LYS A 34 0.89 21.85 -8.19
C LYS A 34 1.59 20.73 -8.97
N GLY A 35 2.81 20.40 -8.59
CA GLY A 35 3.63 19.44 -9.34
C GLY A 35 3.13 18.01 -9.32
N HIS A 36 2.45 17.60 -8.25
CA HIS A 36 2.00 16.21 -8.08
C HIS A 36 0.50 16.00 -8.26
N LEU A 37 -0.30 17.05 -8.21
CA LEU A 37 -1.76 16.96 -8.33
C LEU A 37 -2.30 17.91 -9.41
N SER A 38 -2.47 19.20 -9.14
CA SER A 38 -3.25 20.10 -10.00
C SER A 38 -2.64 20.38 -11.38
N GLU A 39 -1.32 20.30 -11.53
CA GLU A 39 -0.61 20.53 -12.78
C GLU A 39 0.12 19.29 -13.29
N TYR A 40 -0.30 18.09 -12.83
CA TYR A 40 0.23 16.84 -13.33
C TYR A 40 -0.42 16.46 -14.68
N TYR A 41 0.40 16.07 -15.64
CA TYR A 41 -0.03 15.69 -16.99
C TYR A 41 0.09 14.18 -17.19
N ALA A 42 -1.00 13.60 -17.70
CA ALA A 42 -1.05 12.21 -18.13
C ALA A 42 -0.88 12.09 -19.65
N PRO A 43 -0.48 10.92 -20.18
CA PRO A 43 -0.44 10.70 -21.64
C PRO A 43 -1.81 10.85 -22.28
N LYS A 44 -1.86 11.40 -23.53
CA LYS A 44 -3.11 11.57 -24.29
C LYS A 44 -3.83 10.26 -24.57
N ASN A 45 -3.10 9.14 -24.71
CA ASN A 45 -3.60 7.80 -24.93
C ASN A 45 -3.83 7.02 -23.62
N PHE A 46 -4.17 7.74 -22.55
CA PHE A 46 -4.56 7.19 -21.27
C PHE A 46 -5.79 6.28 -21.45
N ASN A 47 -5.73 5.06 -20.90
CA ASN A 47 -6.78 4.07 -21.07
C ASN A 47 -7.09 3.35 -19.75
N PHE A 48 -8.06 2.44 -19.79
CA PHE A 48 -8.52 1.67 -18.64
C PHE A 48 -7.40 1.03 -17.79
N TRP A 49 -6.31 0.57 -18.38
CA TRP A 49 -5.20 -0.07 -17.66
C TRP A 49 -4.46 0.86 -16.69
N TYR A 50 -4.59 2.15 -16.84
CA TYR A 50 -3.94 3.11 -15.93
C TYR A 50 -4.65 3.23 -14.59
N PHE A 51 -5.94 2.91 -14.53
CA PHE A 51 -6.71 3.03 -13.29
C PHE A 51 -6.35 1.99 -12.22
N PHE A 52 -5.68 0.91 -12.57
CA PHE A 52 -5.30 -0.10 -11.58
C PHE A 52 -4.30 0.40 -10.53
N GLY A 53 -3.47 1.39 -10.83
CA GLY A 53 -2.61 2.02 -9.83
C GLY A 53 -3.42 2.83 -8.81
N SER A 54 -4.35 3.66 -9.26
CA SER A 54 -5.23 4.45 -8.36
C SER A 54 -6.22 3.55 -7.60
N LEU A 55 -6.71 2.48 -8.23
CA LEU A 55 -7.53 1.48 -7.54
C LEU A 55 -6.75 0.75 -6.45
N ALA A 56 -5.48 0.42 -6.67
CA ALA A 56 -4.62 -0.16 -5.64
C ALA A 56 -4.46 0.78 -4.44
N LEU A 57 -4.29 2.09 -4.70
CA LEU A 57 -4.24 3.08 -3.64
C LEU A 57 -5.56 3.18 -2.87
N LEU A 58 -6.70 3.17 -3.57
CA LEU A 58 -8.02 3.15 -2.94
C LEU A 58 -8.20 1.92 -2.03
N VAL A 59 -7.83 0.74 -2.53
CA VAL A 59 -7.93 -0.49 -1.74
C VAL A 59 -6.99 -0.43 -0.53
N LEU A 60 -5.77 0.10 -0.67
CA LEU A 60 -4.87 0.31 0.46
C LEU A 60 -5.52 1.17 1.56
N VAL A 61 -6.16 2.28 1.18
CA VAL A 61 -6.88 3.14 2.14
C VAL A 61 -8.02 2.37 2.82
N ILE A 62 -8.80 1.59 2.06
CA ILE A 62 -9.87 0.74 2.61
C ILE A 62 -9.27 -0.26 3.61
N GLN A 63 -8.16 -0.93 3.30
CA GLN A 63 -7.52 -1.88 4.20
C GLN A 63 -7.06 -1.21 5.49
N ILE A 64 -6.43 -0.04 5.42
CA ILE A 64 -5.98 0.70 6.60
C ILE A 64 -7.17 1.12 7.47
N VAL A 65 -8.19 1.73 6.88
CA VAL A 65 -9.36 2.21 7.62
C VAL A 65 -10.11 1.05 8.29
N THR A 66 -10.40 0.01 7.53
CA THR A 66 -11.08 -1.19 8.08
C THR A 66 -10.22 -1.90 9.13
N GLY A 67 -8.89 -1.97 8.92
CA GLY A 67 -7.95 -2.53 9.89
C GLY A 67 -7.95 -1.79 11.22
N ILE A 68 -7.97 -0.44 11.21
CA ILE A 68 -8.07 0.37 12.43
C ILE A 68 -9.35 0.05 13.21
N PHE A 69 -10.50 -0.10 12.53
CA PHE A 69 -11.74 -0.50 13.20
C PHE A 69 -11.69 -1.92 13.76
N LEU A 70 -11.08 -2.86 13.03
CA LEU A 70 -10.95 -4.24 13.51
C LEU A 70 -10.06 -4.34 14.74
N VAL A 71 -8.94 -3.61 14.78
CA VAL A 71 -8.01 -3.66 15.92
C VAL A 71 -8.60 -3.12 17.21
N MET A 72 -9.64 -2.27 17.15
CA MET A 72 -10.35 -1.79 18.35
C MET A 72 -11.06 -2.92 19.09
N HIS A 73 -11.38 -4.03 18.45
CA HIS A 73 -12.16 -5.12 18.99
C HIS A 73 -11.41 -6.46 19.02
N TYR A 74 -10.37 -6.59 18.20
CA TYR A 74 -9.57 -7.81 18.10
C TYR A 74 -8.62 -7.98 19.28
N LYS A 75 -8.44 -9.22 19.73
CA LYS A 75 -7.52 -9.59 20.81
C LYS A 75 -6.52 -10.64 20.33
N PRO A 76 -5.22 -10.32 20.21
CA PRO A 76 -4.19 -11.24 19.75
C PRO A 76 -3.75 -12.17 20.88
N ASP A 77 -4.59 -13.10 21.29
CA ASP A 77 -4.36 -14.02 22.42
C ASP A 77 -4.80 -15.43 22.02
N ALA A 78 -3.87 -16.37 22.05
CA ALA A 78 -4.11 -17.77 21.71
C ALA A 78 -4.64 -18.60 22.89
N ALA A 79 -4.72 -18.05 24.11
CA ALA A 79 -5.26 -18.73 25.27
C ALA A 79 -6.73 -19.12 25.05
N LEU A 80 -7.14 -20.23 25.65
CA LEU A 80 -8.53 -20.70 25.58
C LEU A 80 -9.39 -19.93 26.60
N ASN A 81 -10.54 -19.46 26.16
CA ASN A 81 -11.57 -18.91 27.04
C ASN A 81 -12.30 -20.04 27.81
N ALA A 82 -13.26 -19.68 28.67
CA ALA A 82 -14.04 -20.61 29.48
C ALA A 82 -14.80 -21.68 28.66
N ASN A 83 -15.03 -21.42 27.37
CA ASN A 83 -15.71 -22.34 26.44
C ASN A 83 -14.74 -23.19 25.61
N GLY A 84 -13.44 -23.14 25.90
CA GLY A 84 -12.41 -23.89 25.17
C GLY A 84 -12.11 -23.32 23.77
N VAL A 85 -12.47 -22.05 23.49
CA VAL A 85 -12.25 -21.37 22.21
C VAL A 85 -11.09 -20.38 22.37
N PRO A 86 -10.13 -20.30 21.42
CA PRO A 86 -9.08 -19.29 21.47
C PRO A 86 -9.65 -17.87 21.52
N VAL A 87 -9.10 -17.03 22.39
CA VAL A 87 -9.58 -15.64 22.59
C VAL A 87 -9.51 -14.85 21.29
N ALA A 88 -8.45 -15.01 20.48
CA ALA A 88 -8.33 -14.38 19.18
C ALA A 88 -9.49 -14.75 18.25
N PHE A 89 -9.80 -16.05 18.14
CA PHE A 89 -10.94 -16.51 17.34
C PHE A 89 -12.27 -15.97 17.87
N ALA A 90 -12.49 -16.05 19.17
CA ALA A 90 -13.70 -15.54 19.82
C ALA A 90 -13.86 -14.03 19.61
N SER A 91 -12.77 -13.26 19.55
CA SER A 91 -12.83 -11.81 19.25
C SER A 91 -13.28 -11.52 17.82
N VAL A 92 -12.91 -12.35 16.85
CA VAL A 92 -13.41 -12.25 15.47
C VAL A 92 -14.89 -12.61 15.40
N GLU A 93 -15.34 -13.65 16.11
CA GLU A 93 -16.78 -14.00 16.25
C GLU A 93 -17.56 -12.84 16.84
N TYR A 94 -17.07 -12.20 17.91
CA TYR A 94 -17.65 -11.01 18.51
C TYR A 94 -17.78 -9.86 17.51
N ILE A 95 -16.74 -9.56 16.73
CA ILE A 95 -16.79 -8.54 15.68
C ILE A 95 -17.90 -8.86 14.67
N MET A 96 -17.99 -10.12 14.26
CA MET A 96 -18.94 -10.55 13.23
C MET A 96 -20.40 -10.53 13.68
N ARG A 97 -20.68 -10.77 14.98
CA ARG A 97 -22.02 -11.04 15.50
C ARG A 97 -22.57 -9.90 16.36
N ASP A 98 -21.72 -9.31 17.21
CA ASP A 98 -22.17 -8.44 18.28
C ASP A 98 -21.84 -6.95 18.02
N VAL A 99 -20.78 -6.66 17.26
CA VAL A 99 -20.41 -5.28 16.91
C VAL A 99 -21.31 -4.76 15.79
N PRO A 100 -22.05 -3.65 15.98
CA PRO A 100 -22.88 -3.08 14.92
C PRO A 100 -22.06 -2.75 13.67
N GLY A 101 -22.41 -3.38 12.52
CA GLY A 101 -21.67 -3.22 11.26
C GLY A 101 -20.32 -3.94 11.19
N GLY A 102 -19.92 -4.66 12.24
CA GLY A 102 -18.64 -5.33 12.33
C GLY A 102 -18.44 -6.40 11.25
N TRP A 103 -19.49 -7.15 10.90
CA TRP A 103 -19.49 -8.10 9.80
C TRP A 103 -19.11 -7.45 8.45
N LEU A 104 -19.64 -6.26 8.17
CA LEU A 104 -19.36 -5.53 6.94
C LEU A 104 -17.88 -5.11 6.89
N ILE A 105 -17.39 -4.48 7.94
CA ILE A 105 -16.00 -4.05 8.06
C ILE A 105 -15.05 -5.26 7.95
N ARG A 106 -15.37 -6.36 8.62
CA ARG A 106 -14.58 -7.59 8.56
C ARG A 106 -14.52 -8.16 7.15
N TYR A 107 -15.64 -8.22 6.43
CA TYR A 107 -15.66 -8.68 5.04
C TYR A 107 -14.97 -7.68 4.10
N MET A 108 -15.15 -6.39 4.27
CA MET A 108 -14.41 -5.40 3.48
C MET A 108 -12.89 -5.57 3.64
N HIS A 109 -12.43 -5.88 4.85
CA HIS A 109 -11.00 -6.13 5.10
C HIS A 109 -10.53 -7.42 4.46
N SER A 110 -11.18 -8.55 4.73
CA SER A 110 -10.75 -9.87 4.25
C SER A 110 -10.90 -10.06 2.75
N THR A 111 -12.05 -9.66 2.18
CA THR A 111 -12.29 -9.73 0.73
C THR A 111 -11.51 -8.63 0.00
N GLY A 112 -11.38 -7.47 0.62
CA GLY A 112 -10.56 -6.37 0.12
C GLY A 112 -9.09 -6.76 -0.04
N ALA A 113 -8.53 -7.60 0.84
CA ALA A 113 -7.19 -8.15 0.66
C ALA A 113 -7.06 -8.95 -0.65
N SER A 114 -8.05 -9.79 -0.98
CA SER A 114 -8.08 -10.51 -2.26
C SER A 114 -8.22 -9.56 -3.46
N ALA A 115 -9.09 -8.57 -3.36
CA ALA A 115 -9.26 -7.54 -4.37
C ALA A 115 -7.96 -6.75 -4.60
N PHE A 116 -7.18 -6.50 -3.53
CA PHE A 116 -5.91 -5.82 -3.62
C PHE A 116 -4.93 -6.59 -4.52
N PHE A 117 -4.79 -7.89 -4.33
CA PHE A 117 -3.94 -8.71 -5.19
C PHE A 117 -4.41 -8.71 -6.65
N ILE A 118 -5.71 -8.83 -6.91
CA ILE A 118 -6.24 -8.77 -8.28
C ILE A 118 -5.84 -7.45 -8.95
N VAL A 119 -6.06 -6.34 -8.27
CA VAL A 119 -5.76 -5.00 -8.79
C VAL A 119 -4.26 -4.82 -9.01
N VAL A 120 -3.42 -5.27 -8.06
CA VAL A 120 -1.96 -5.18 -8.16
C VAL A 120 -1.42 -6.08 -9.29
N TYR A 121 -1.96 -7.28 -9.49
CA TYR A 121 -1.57 -8.12 -10.64
C TYR A 121 -1.88 -7.43 -11.97
N LEU A 122 -3.07 -6.87 -12.13
CA LEU A 122 -3.41 -6.14 -13.35
C LEU A 122 -2.54 -4.90 -13.55
N HIS A 123 -2.20 -4.20 -12.46
CA HIS A 123 -1.25 -3.10 -12.48
C HIS A 123 0.16 -3.54 -12.93
N MET A 124 0.66 -4.65 -12.41
CA MET A 124 1.96 -5.22 -12.78
C MET A 124 1.96 -5.71 -14.24
N PHE A 125 0.92 -6.43 -14.66
CA PHE A 125 0.77 -6.88 -16.05
C PHE A 125 0.78 -5.72 -17.03
N ARG A 126 0.10 -4.62 -16.72
CA ARG A 126 0.17 -3.41 -17.53
C ARG A 126 1.60 -2.89 -17.63
N GLY A 127 2.34 -2.87 -16.51
CA GLY A 127 3.75 -2.47 -16.49
C GLY A 127 4.63 -3.35 -17.38
N LEU A 128 4.41 -4.65 -17.38
CA LEU A 128 5.12 -5.61 -18.25
C LEU A 128 4.76 -5.41 -19.72
N LEU A 129 3.48 -5.36 -20.06
CA LEU A 129 3.00 -5.24 -21.44
C LEU A 129 3.46 -3.93 -22.10
N TYR A 130 3.50 -2.82 -21.34
CA TYR A 130 3.93 -1.52 -21.86
C TYR A 130 5.45 -1.27 -21.71
N GLY A 131 6.19 -2.22 -21.16
CA GLY A 131 7.63 -2.05 -20.95
C GLY A 131 7.96 -0.96 -19.93
N SER A 132 7.08 -0.72 -18.94
CA SER A 132 7.25 0.34 -17.94
C SER A 132 8.36 0.05 -16.92
N TYR A 133 9.08 -1.04 -17.05
CA TYR A 133 10.29 -1.39 -16.31
C TYR A 133 11.59 -0.91 -16.99
N ARG A 134 11.49 -0.35 -18.23
CA ARG A 134 12.63 0.14 -19.00
C ARG A 134 12.98 1.58 -18.63
N LYS A 135 14.18 2.01 -19.02
CA LYS A 135 14.66 3.39 -18.83
C LYS A 135 13.61 4.42 -19.29
N PRO A 136 13.36 5.45 -18.51
CA PRO A 136 13.96 5.85 -17.21
C PRO A 136 13.15 5.38 -15.99
N ARG A 137 12.37 4.29 -16.09
CA ARG A 137 11.34 3.88 -15.10
C ARG A 137 11.75 2.66 -14.26
N GLU A 138 13.03 2.29 -14.28
CA GLU A 138 13.53 1.12 -13.55
C GLU A 138 13.27 1.22 -12.05
N LEU A 139 13.49 2.41 -11.48
CA LEU A 139 13.30 2.63 -10.04
C LEU A 139 11.81 2.48 -9.63
N ILE A 140 10.88 2.92 -10.49
CA ILE A 140 9.44 2.71 -10.27
C ILE A 140 9.14 1.21 -10.19
N TRP A 141 9.72 0.41 -11.09
CA TRP A 141 9.55 -1.04 -11.11
C TRP A 141 10.12 -1.70 -9.86
N VAL A 142 11.31 -1.28 -9.44
CA VAL A 142 11.95 -1.79 -8.20
C VAL A 142 11.07 -1.50 -6.98
N PHE A 143 10.59 -0.26 -6.80
CA PHE A 143 9.67 0.06 -5.72
C PHE A 143 8.37 -0.75 -5.81
N GLY A 144 7.79 -0.89 -7.01
CA GLY A 144 6.60 -1.71 -7.23
C GLY A 144 6.80 -3.17 -6.82
N THR A 145 7.96 -3.75 -7.13
CA THR A 145 8.31 -5.11 -6.71
C THR A 145 8.46 -5.22 -5.20
N LEU A 146 9.11 -4.26 -4.55
CA LEU A 146 9.22 -4.22 -3.09
C LEU A 146 7.85 -4.06 -2.40
N ILE A 147 6.95 -3.24 -2.96
CA ILE A 147 5.56 -3.13 -2.51
C ILE A 147 4.86 -4.48 -2.60
N PHE A 148 5.01 -5.18 -3.72
CA PHE A 148 4.38 -6.49 -3.91
C PHE A 148 4.87 -7.53 -2.89
N LEU A 149 6.18 -7.58 -2.63
CA LEU A 149 6.76 -8.46 -1.61
C LEU A 149 6.26 -8.11 -0.19
N ALA A 150 6.24 -6.81 0.14
CA ALA A 150 5.70 -6.34 1.42
C ALA A 150 4.21 -6.66 1.55
N LEU A 151 3.43 -6.52 0.47
CA LEU A 151 2.01 -6.86 0.44
C LEU A 151 1.77 -8.36 0.66
N MET A 152 2.62 -9.24 0.10
CA MET A 152 2.54 -10.68 0.37
C MET A 152 2.79 -10.99 1.86
N ALA A 153 3.80 -10.35 2.46
CA ALA A 153 4.08 -10.49 3.88
C ALA A 153 2.93 -9.98 4.74
N GLU A 154 2.38 -8.81 4.39
CA GLU A 154 1.23 -8.19 5.06
C GLU A 154 0.01 -9.11 5.06
N ALA A 155 -0.36 -9.63 3.90
CA ALA A 155 -1.49 -10.52 3.74
C ALA A 155 -1.29 -11.86 4.49
N PHE A 156 -0.10 -12.41 4.45
CA PHE A 156 0.23 -13.63 5.19
C PHE A 156 0.10 -13.44 6.70
N MET A 157 0.65 -12.36 7.22
CA MET A 157 0.56 -12.05 8.65
C MET A 157 -0.88 -11.81 9.08
N GLY A 158 -1.67 -11.08 8.27
CA GLY A 158 -3.09 -10.84 8.52
C GLY A 158 -3.95 -12.09 8.47
N TYR A 159 -3.60 -13.05 7.60
CA TYR A 159 -4.34 -14.31 7.49
C TYR A 159 -4.23 -15.19 8.73
N LEU A 160 -3.13 -15.10 9.48
CA LEU A 160 -2.97 -15.84 10.75
C LEU A 160 -3.91 -15.30 11.85
N LEU A 161 -4.20 -14.01 11.87
CA LEU A 161 -4.86 -13.35 13.00
C LEU A 161 -6.21 -13.95 13.42
N PRO A 162 -7.10 -14.42 12.50
CA PRO A 162 -8.33 -15.08 12.91
C PRO A 162 -8.14 -16.33 13.77
N TRP A 163 -6.95 -16.91 13.78
CA TRP A 163 -6.56 -18.06 14.59
C TRP A 163 -7.48 -19.28 14.46
N GLY A 164 -8.11 -19.41 13.28
CA GLY A 164 -8.89 -20.59 12.90
C GLY A 164 -8.01 -21.69 12.32
N GLN A 165 -8.59 -22.83 12.00
CA GLN A 165 -7.86 -23.99 11.45
C GLN A 165 -7.05 -23.65 10.19
N MET A 166 -7.66 -22.96 9.22
CA MET A 166 -6.98 -22.57 8.00
C MET A 166 -5.85 -21.56 8.27
N SER A 167 -6.07 -20.62 9.19
CA SER A 167 -5.06 -19.62 9.58
C SER A 167 -3.84 -20.28 10.19
N PHE A 168 -4.05 -21.15 11.16
CA PHE A 168 -3.00 -21.86 11.89
C PHE A 168 -2.18 -22.79 10.96
N TRP A 169 -2.86 -23.67 10.24
CA TRP A 169 -2.18 -24.63 9.38
C TRP A 169 -1.56 -23.97 8.14
N GLY A 170 -2.20 -22.93 7.61
CA GLY A 170 -1.62 -22.12 6.54
C GLY A 170 -0.30 -21.46 6.97
N ALA A 171 -0.26 -20.87 8.16
CA ALA A 171 0.96 -20.29 8.71
C ALA A 171 2.04 -21.37 8.95
N GLN A 172 1.66 -22.55 9.48
CA GLN A 172 2.58 -23.66 9.68
C GLN A 172 3.25 -24.08 8.36
N VAL A 173 2.49 -24.19 7.27
CA VAL A 173 3.04 -24.55 5.95
C VAL A 173 3.96 -23.47 5.43
N ILE A 174 3.52 -22.21 5.45
CA ILE A 174 4.29 -21.09 4.86
C ILE A 174 5.60 -20.86 5.65
N VAL A 175 5.55 -20.91 6.98
CA VAL A 175 6.79 -20.74 7.77
C VAL A 175 7.75 -21.91 7.54
N ASN A 176 7.23 -23.13 7.35
CA ASN A 176 8.08 -24.28 7.02
C ASN A 176 8.79 -24.14 5.66
N LEU A 177 8.25 -23.39 4.70
CA LEU A 177 8.96 -23.10 3.46
C LEU A 177 10.26 -22.30 3.69
N PHE A 178 10.28 -21.42 4.67
CA PHE A 178 11.50 -20.71 5.06
C PHE A 178 12.56 -21.63 5.65
N SER A 179 12.15 -22.73 6.31
CA SER A 179 13.10 -23.70 6.85
C SER A 179 13.87 -24.48 5.77
N ALA A 180 13.37 -24.48 4.52
CA ALA A 180 14.05 -25.10 3.39
C ALA A 180 15.22 -24.27 2.82
N ILE A 181 15.40 -23.03 3.26
CA ILE A 181 16.54 -22.20 2.84
C ILE A 181 17.83 -22.81 3.40
N PRO A 182 18.81 -23.11 2.54
CA PRO A 182 20.07 -23.73 2.99
C PRO A 182 20.77 -22.89 4.07
N VAL A 183 21.35 -23.55 5.06
CA VAL A 183 22.16 -23.01 6.15
C VAL A 183 21.34 -22.25 7.21
N ILE A 184 20.57 -21.24 6.81
CA ILE A 184 19.88 -20.35 7.75
C ILE A 184 18.39 -20.71 8.00
N GLY A 185 17.82 -21.57 7.16
CA GLY A 185 16.37 -21.81 7.14
C GLY A 185 15.78 -22.32 8.47
N PRO A 186 16.36 -23.32 9.12
CA PRO A 186 15.86 -23.80 10.41
C PRO A 186 15.79 -22.70 11.46
N ASP A 187 16.87 -21.94 11.66
CA ASP A 187 16.92 -20.85 12.63
C ASP A 187 15.97 -19.69 12.23
N LEU A 188 15.93 -19.35 10.95
CA LEU A 188 15.02 -18.34 10.43
C LEU A 188 13.55 -18.69 10.72
N SER A 189 13.17 -19.96 10.55
CA SER A 189 11.81 -20.40 10.83
C SER A 189 11.43 -20.28 12.32
N VAL A 190 12.37 -20.55 13.22
CA VAL A 190 12.21 -20.33 14.67
C VAL A 190 12.10 -18.83 14.99
N VAL A 191 12.93 -18.00 14.37
CA VAL A 191 12.87 -16.54 14.54
C VAL A 191 11.52 -15.98 14.06
N ILE A 192 11.02 -16.42 12.90
CA ILE A 192 9.72 -16.00 12.39
C ILE A 192 8.58 -16.39 13.32
N ARG A 193 8.55 -17.64 13.81
CA ARG A 193 7.51 -18.11 14.76
C ARG A 193 7.65 -17.44 16.12
N GLY A 194 8.86 -17.21 16.56
CA GLY A 194 9.15 -16.84 17.95
C GLY A 194 9.11 -18.02 18.92
N ASP A 195 8.98 -19.21 18.39
CA ASP A 195 8.88 -20.47 19.12
C ASP A 195 9.26 -21.61 18.16
N PHE A 196 9.35 -22.84 18.68
CA PHE A 196 9.58 -24.05 17.88
C PHE A 196 8.35 -24.46 17.04
N VAL A 197 7.16 -24.03 17.47
CA VAL A 197 5.88 -24.26 16.78
C VAL A 197 5.14 -22.94 16.57
N VAL A 198 4.11 -22.94 15.73
CA VAL A 198 3.18 -21.81 15.65
C VAL A 198 2.41 -21.72 16.97
N SER A 199 2.57 -20.64 17.69
CA SER A 199 2.08 -20.46 19.06
C SER A 199 1.59 -19.03 19.29
N ASP A 200 1.23 -18.71 20.53
CA ASP A 200 0.87 -17.34 20.95
C ASP A 200 1.98 -16.32 20.60
N ALA A 201 3.25 -16.71 20.73
CA ALA A 201 4.38 -15.88 20.34
C ALA A 201 4.32 -15.51 18.84
N THR A 202 3.93 -16.46 17.97
CA THR A 202 3.74 -16.21 16.54
C THR A 202 2.59 -15.23 16.31
N LEU A 203 1.47 -15.45 16.98
CA LEU A 203 0.28 -14.62 16.86
C LEU A 203 0.57 -13.17 17.24
N ASN A 204 1.22 -12.94 18.37
CA ASN A 204 1.58 -11.59 18.83
C ASN A 204 2.57 -10.87 17.91
N ARG A 205 3.57 -11.57 17.38
CA ARG A 205 4.53 -11.00 16.42
C ARG A 205 3.84 -10.61 15.13
N PHE A 206 3.03 -11.51 14.58
CA PHE A 206 2.31 -11.25 13.32
C PHE A 206 1.29 -10.13 13.47
N PHE A 207 0.61 -10.06 14.60
CA PHE A 207 -0.25 -8.92 14.93
C PHE A 207 0.52 -7.60 14.91
N SER A 208 1.66 -7.53 15.61
CA SER A 208 2.48 -6.31 15.67
C SER A 208 3.02 -5.90 14.30
N PHE A 209 3.47 -6.84 13.50
CA PHE A 209 3.94 -6.57 12.15
C PHE A 209 2.81 -6.13 11.21
N HIS A 210 1.67 -6.83 11.23
CA HIS A 210 0.52 -6.56 10.38
C HIS A 210 -0.16 -5.22 10.72
N VAL A 211 -0.22 -4.83 11.98
CA VAL A 211 -0.93 -3.60 12.39
C VAL A 211 -0.05 -2.36 12.27
N ILE A 212 1.27 -2.49 12.43
CA ILE A 212 2.16 -1.32 12.52
C ILE A 212 3.30 -1.39 11.50
N ALA A 213 4.18 -2.39 11.60
CA ALA A 213 5.46 -2.32 10.91
C ALA A 213 5.33 -2.43 9.38
N VAL A 214 4.60 -3.42 8.88
CA VAL A 214 4.46 -3.64 7.44
C VAL A 214 3.56 -2.59 6.78
N PRO A 215 2.43 -2.14 7.37
CA PRO A 215 1.69 -1.00 6.85
C PRO A 215 2.51 0.28 6.74
N LEU A 216 3.36 0.60 7.70
CA LEU A 216 4.25 1.76 7.61
C LEU A 216 5.29 1.62 6.49
N ILE A 217 5.87 0.43 6.32
CA ILE A 217 6.76 0.13 5.19
C ILE A 217 6.02 0.28 3.86
N LEU A 218 4.80 -0.26 3.74
CA LEU A 218 3.98 -0.13 2.53
C LEU A 218 3.68 1.33 2.20
N ILE A 219 3.24 2.13 3.17
CA ILE A 219 2.97 3.56 2.97
C ILE A 219 4.24 4.28 2.49
N GLY A 220 5.39 4.02 3.11
CA GLY A 220 6.67 4.61 2.71
C GLY A 220 7.08 4.22 1.29
N LEU A 221 6.96 2.94 0.94
CA LEU A 221 7.27 2.43 -0.40
C LEU A 221 6.29 2.97 -1.45
N VAL A 222 5.00 3.06 -1.15
CA VAL A 222 3.99 3.64 -2.06
C VAL A 222 4.26 5.12 -2.29
N ALA A 223 4.59 5.89 -1.24
CA ALA A 223 4.99 7.28 -1.39
C ALA A 223 6.22 7.44 -2.30
N ALA A 224 7.26 6.65 -2.08
CA ALA A 224 8.47 6.64 -2.92
C ALA A 224 8.15 6.24 -4.38
N HIS A 225 7.28 5.24 -4.58
CA HIS A 225 6.84 4.79 -5.90
C HIS A 225 6.10 5.90 -6.68
N ILE A 226 5.18 6.62 -6.01
CA ILE A 226 4.44 7.74 -6.60
C ILE A 226 5.37 8.90 -6.91
N VAL A 227 6.28 9.27 -6.01
CA VAL A 227 7.27 10.34 -6.25
C VAL A 227 8.14 9.98 -7.46
N ALA A 228 8.66 8.77 -7.54
CA ALA A 228 9.44 8.30 -8.68
C ALA A 228 8.63 8.33 -10.00
N LEU A 229 7.35 7.95 -9.94
CA LEU A 229 6.44 8.04 -11.10
C LEU A 229 6.25 9.49 -11.56
N HIS A 230 6.03 10.42 -10.64
CA HIS A 230 5.79 11.83 -10.99
C HIS A 230 7.06 12.50 -11.51
N GLU A 231 8.23 12.07 -11.08
CA GLU A 231 9.50 12.60 -11.58
C GLU A 231 9.71 12.28 -13.07
N VAL A 232 9.55 11.01 -13.46
CA VAL A 232 9.80 10.56 -14.84
C VAL A 232 8.55 10.56 -15.73
N GLY A 233 7.35 10.55 -15.15
CA GLY A 233 6.07 10.48 -15.85
C GLY A 233 5.65 9.08 -16.23
N SER A 234 4.32 8.91 -16.43
CA SER A 234 3.71 7.65 -16.84
C SER A 234 4.16 7.24 -18.24
N ASN A 235 4.41 5.95 -18.42
CA ASN A 235 4.58 5.37 -19.76
C ASN A 235 3.21 5.26 -20.45
N ASN A 236 3.21 4.95 -21.75
CA ASN A 236 2.01 4.74 -22.55
C ASN A 236 2.24 3.67 -23.62
N PRO A 237 1.18 3.15 -24.28
CA PRO A 237 1.29 2.06 -25.25
C PRO A 237 2.26 2.34 -26.41
N ASP A 238 2.36 3.61 -26.82
CA ASP A 238 3.16 4.03 -27.97
C ASP A 238 4.61 4.38 -27.56
N GLY A 239 4.94 4.34 -26.28
CA GLY A 239 6.28 4.67 -25.77
C GLY A 239 6.67 6.15 -25.92
N VAL A 240 5.71 7.07 -26.08
CA VAL A 240 5.97 8.50 -26.22
C VAL A 240 6.34 9.09 -24.86
N GLU A 241 7.49 9.77 -24.82
CA GLU A 241 7.92 10.51 -23.62
C GLU A 241 7.24 11.88 -23.55
N ILE A 242 6.10 11.96 -22.86
CA ILE A 242 5.25 13.15 -22.82
C ILE A 242 5.94 14.41 -22.27
N LYS A 243 6.96 14.26 -21.43
CA LYS A 243 7.72 15.38 -20.85
C LYS A 243 8.77 15.99 -21.78
N LYS A 244 9.07 15.37 -22.93
CA LYS A 244 10.13 15.83 -23.84
C LYS A 244 9.75 17.05 -24.66
N LYS A 245 8.51 17.10 -25.16
CA LYS A 245 8.02 18.20 -25.99
C LYS A 245 7.07 19.07 -25.18
N LYS A 246 7.36 20.36 -25.09
CA LYS A 246 6.59 21.32 -24.32
C LYS A 246 6.21 22.52 -25.18
N ASP A 247 5.09 23.16 -24.87
CA ASP A 247 4.70 24.44 -25.42
C ASP A 247 5.49 25.62 -24.80
N ALA A 248 5.20 26.85 -25.26
CA ALA A 248 5.86 28.06 -24.75
C ALA A 248 5.57 28.30 -23.24
N GLN A 249 4.52 27.74 -22.70
CA GLN A 249 4.13 27.77 -21.28
C GLN A 249 4.71 26.63 -20.46
N GLY A 250 5.53 25.75 -21.07
CA GLY A 250 6.14 24.60 -20.40
C GLY A 250 5.23 23.38 -20.24
N ARG A 251 4.03 23.37 -20.85
CA ARG A 251 3.07 22.26 -20.76
C ARG A 251 3.41 21.17 -21.77
N PRO A 252 3.30 19.87 -21.39
CA PRO A 252 3.57 18.77 -22.31
C PRO A 252 2.60 18.75 -23.51
N LEU A 253 3.13 18.76 -24.73
CA LEU A 253 2.32 18.71 -25.96
C LEU A 253 1.59 17.37 -26.15
N ASP A 254 2.19 16.28 -25.70
CA ASP A 254 1.66 14.92 -25.80
C ASP A 254 0.95 14.50 -24.51
N GLY A 255 0.65 15.44 -23.62
CA GLY A 255 -0.05 15.22 -22.35
C GLY A 255 -1.41 15.89 -22.29
N ILE A 256 -2.23 15.41 -21.37
CA ILE A 256 -3.49 16.04 -20.95
C ILE A 256 -3.41 16.31 -19.45
N PRO A 257 -4.04 17.38 -18.92
CA PRO A 257 -4.14 17.56 -17.47
C PRO A 257 -4.77 16.33 -16.83
N PHE A 258 -4.21 15.87 -15.71
CA PHE A 258 -4.77 14.73 -14.98
C PHE A 258 -6.00 15.15 -14.17
N HIS A 259 -6.02 16.39 -13.71
CA HIS A 259 -7.18 17.01 -13.08
C HIS A 259 -7.71 18.15 -13.95
N PRO A 260 -9.04 18.30 -14.03
CA PRO A 260 -9.65 19.39 -14.76
C PRO A 260 -9.38 20.74 -14.10
#